data_83000a5f1dd977ac5ea5f40f2c2aa753
#
_entry.id   83000a5f1dd977ac5ea5f40f2c2aa753
#
_cell.length_a   1.000
_cell.length_b   1.000
_cell.length_c   1.000
_cell.angle_alpha   90.00
_cell.angle_beta   90.00
_cell.angle_gamma   90.00
#
_symmetry.space_group_name_H-M   'P 1'
#
loop_
_entity.id
_entity.type
_entity.pdbx_description
1 polymer ?
#
loop_
_entity_poly.entity_id
_entity_poly.type
_entity_poly.pdbx_seq_one_letter_code
_entity_poly.pdbx_strand_id
1 'polypeptide(L)'
;MHKKIIGIILAGILLSLFGCGGSKTLSESYMREGASVAHIRTLAVLPFIGDARAQRIRELTITHLLASGLFDVLDKGRVDSVLRREGISAGSAIDLQDIKRLGNQLNAQALLFGTVEESRDARGSASFAVITMTLRLIDTETGVLLWQASGKASGYSIADRLFGMAPKDPFAVTLNLLGELFATMQ
;
A
#
# COMPACT_ATOMS: atom_id res chain seq x y z
N MET A 1 50.77 2.41 -20.98
CA MET A 1 49.35 2.44 -21.40
C MET A 1 48.50 1.42 -20.65
N HIS A 2 48.94 0.17 -20.42
CA HIS A 2 48.16 -0.87 -19.78
C HIS A 2 47.70 -0.56 -18.33
N LYS A 3 48.53 0.11 -17.51
CA LYS A 3 48.15 0.48 -16.12
C LYS A 3 46.97 1.47 -16.04
N LYS A 4 46.83 2.39 -17.02
CA LYS A 4 45.70 3.34 -17.08
C LYS A 4 44.39 2.67 -17.52
N ILE A 5 44.47 1.69 -18.42
CA ILE A 5 43.34 0.90 -18.90
C ILE A 5 42.77 0.02 -17.77
N ILE A 6 43.67 -0.64 -17.00
CA ILE A 6 43.28 -1.46 -15.85
C ILE A 6 42.60 -0.59 -14.78
N GLY A 7 43.08 0.63 -14.53
CA GLY A 7 42.46 1.56 -13.59
C GLY A 7 41.05 1.97 -13.99
N ILE A 8 40.81 2.20 -15.29
CA ILE A 8 39.46 2.57 -15.81
C ILE A 8 38.51 1.39 -15.74
N ILE A 9 38.95 0.19 -16.04
CA ILE A 9 38.14 -1.03 -15.94
C ILE A 9 37.78 -1.32 -14.47
N LEU A 10 38.71 -1.17 -13.54
CA LEU A 10 38.46 -1.36 -12.11
C LEU A 10 37.49 -0.31 -11.55
N ALA A 11 37.60 0.95 -11.97
CA ALA A 11 36.66 2.01 -11.62
C ALA A 11 35.25 1.76 -12.19
N GLY A 12 35.14 1.23 -13.41
CA GLY A 12 33.89 0.86 -14.06
C GLY A 12 33.17 -0.31 -13.32
N ILE A 13 33.93 -1.29 -12.85
CA ILE A 13 33.41 -2.42 -12.08
C ILE A 13 32.96 -1.96 -10.67
N LEU A 14 33.68 -1.01 -10.06
CA LEU A 14 33.26 -0.44 -8.76
C LEU A 14 31.96 0.37 -8.85
N LEU A 15 31.74 1.10 -9.96
CA LEU A 15 30.49 1.86 -10.17
C LEU A 15 29.27 0.97 -10.45
N SER A 16 29.45 -0.23 -11.00
CA SER A 16 28.35 -1.16 -11.26
C SER A 16 27.87 -1.91 -9.99
N LEU A 17 28.61 -1.83 -8.88
CA LEU A 17 28.23 -2.42 -7.60
C LEU A 17 27.29 -1.56 -6.75
N PHE A 18 27.01 -0.31 -7.15
CA PHE A 18 25.96 0.51 -6.53
C PHE A 18 24.58 0.15 -7.06
N GLY A 19 24.29 -1.15 -7.18
CA GLY A 19 22.96 -1.67 -7.41
C GLY A 19 22.06 -1.37 -6.20
N CYS A 20 20.92 -0.73 -6.44
CA CYS A 20 19.89 -0.38 -5.48
C CYS A 20 19.68 -1.45 -4.41
N GLY A 21 20.19 -1.22 -3.21
CA GLY A 21 19.81 -1.94 -2.00
C GLY A 21 18.45 -1.48 -1.52
N GLY A 22 17.37 -1.72 -2.30
CA GLY A 22 16.01 -1.50 -1.85
C GLY A 22 15.69 -2.39 -0.65
N SER A 23 15.01 -1.89 0.36
CA SER A 23 14.40 -2.74 1.39
C SER A 23 13.53 -3.75 0.69
N LYS A 24 13.77 -5.06 0.94
CA LYS A 24 12.93 -6.11 0.36
C LYS A 24 11.53 -5.99 0.95
N THR A 25 10.62 -5.46 0.17
CA THR A 25 9.21 -5.63 0.37
C THR A 25 8.84 -7.00 -0.16
N LEU A 26 8.13 -7.78 0.64
CA LEU A 26 7.49 -9.02 0.17
C LEU A 26 6.06 -8.64 -0.19
N SER A 27 5.68 -8.78 -1.43
CA SER A 27 4.32 -8.50 -1.89
C SER A 27 3.82 -9.60 -2.82
N GLU A 28 2.53 -9.88 -2.71
CA GLU A 28 1.77 -10.73 -3.62
C GLU A 28 0.52 -9.98 -4.05
N SER A 29 0.12 -10.16 -5.29
CA SER A 29 -1.07 -9.50 -5.83
C SER A 29 -1.91 -10.45 -6.67
N TYR A 30 -3.19 -10.18 -6.70
CA TYR A 30 -4.19 -10.81 -7.55
C TYR A 30 -4.92 -9.72 -8.33
N MET A 31 -4.97 -9.88 -9.64
CA MET A 31 -5.86 -9.15 -10.53
C MET A 31 -6.80 -10.16 -11.17
N ARG A 32 -8.09 -9.89 -11.12
CA ARG A 32 -9.08 -10.76 -11.78
C ARG A 32 -8.81 -10.79 -13.28
N GLU A 33 -8.74 -11.98 -13.85
CA GLU A 33 -8.57 -12.16 -15.30
C GLU A 33 -9.73 -11.50 -16.07
N GLY A 34 -9.40 -10.67 -17.05
CA GLY A 34 -10.36 -9.86 -17.80
C GLY A 34 -10.96 -8.66 -17.05
N ALA A 35 -10.62 -8.44 -15.78
CA ALA A 35 -10.99 -7.22 -15.10
C ALA A 35 -10.02 -6.09 -15.46
N SER A 36 -10.58 -4.95 -15.78
CA SER A 36 -9.83 -3.71 -15.94
C SER A 36 -10.33 -2.72 -14.89
N VAL A 37 -9.44 -2.10 -14.16
CA VAL A 37 -9.80 -0.99 -13.26
C VAL A 37 -10.00 0.32 -14.01
N ALA A 38 -9.74 0.34 -15.32
CA ALA A 38 -9.83 1.55 -16.16
C ALA A 38 -11.26 2.14 -16.27
N HIS A 39 -12.29 1.34 -16.01
CA HIS A 39 -13.67 1.83 -15.97
C HIS A 39 -14.05 2.44 -14.62
N ILE A 40 -13.26 2.20 -13.56
CA ILE A 40 -13.49 2.75 -12.23
C ILE A 40 -12.97 4.18 -12.21
N ARG A 41 -13.86 5.14 -12.03
CA ARG A 41 -13.50 6.54 -11.82
C ARG A 41 -13.61 6.92 -10.36
N THR A 42 -14.74 6.60 -9.71
CA THR A 42 -15.04 7.04 -8.35
C THR A 42 -14.79 5.92 -7.35
N LEU A 43 -13.89 6.19 -6.41
CA LEU A 43 -13.44 5.25 -5.39
C LEU A 43 -13.75 5.74 -3.98
N ALA A 44 -14.33 4.89 -3.14
CA ALA A 44 -14.46 5.12 -1.71
C ALA A 44 -13.46 4.25 -0.93
N VAL A 45 -12.62 4.87 -0.10
CA VAL A 45 -11.71 4.16 0.79
C VAL A 45 -12.39 3.99 2.15
N LEU A 46 -12.70 2.74 2.51
CA LEU A 46 -13.37 2.42 3.77
C LEU A 46 -12.41 2.50 4.97
N PRO A 47 -12.92 2.58 6.22
CA PRO A 47 -12.08 2.47 7.41
C PRO A 47 -11.27 1.18 7.40
N PHE A 48 -9.96 1.30 7.61
CA PHE A 48 -9.08 0.13 7.65
C PHE A 48 -9.23 -0.62 8.97
N ILE A 49 -9.16 -1.95 8.87
CA ILE A 49 -9.11 -2.84 10.02
C ILE A 49 -7.68 -2.88 10.54
N GLY A 50 -7.48 -2.73 11.83
CA GLY A 50 -6.18 -2.76 12.46
C GLY A 50 -6.15 -2.01 13.78
N ASP A 51 -4.96 -1.68 14.25
CA ASP A 51 -4.73 -0.90 15.47
C ASP A 51 -5.07 0.60 15.27
N ALA A 52 -4.75 1.42 16.27
CA ALA A 52 -5.00 2.87 16.24
C ALA A 52 -4.31 3.59 15.07
N ARG A 53 -3.33 2.98 14.42
CA ARG A 53 -2.58 3.54 13.28
C ARG A 53 -3.24 3.24 11.94
N ALA A 54 -4.15 2.25 11.88
CA ALA A 54 -4.84 1.86 10.66
C ALA A 54 -5.54 3.05 9.99
N GLN A 55 -6.12 3.97 10.79
CA GLN A 55 -6.76 5.17 10.26
C GLN A 55 -5.76 6.18 9.66
N ARG A 56 -4.58 6.32 10.24
CA ARG A 56 -3.51 7.13 9.64
C ARG A 56 -3.03 6.53 8.32
N ILE A 57 -2.89 5.21 8.24
CA ILE A 57 -2.50 4.52 7.02
C ILE A 57 -3.60 4.65 5.96
N ARG A 58 -4.89 4.62 6.34
CA ARG A 58 -6.01 4.95 5.44
C ARG A 58 -5.86 6.36 4.85
N GLU A 59 -5.51 7.36 5.65
CA GLU A 59 -5.30 8.72 5.16
C GLU A 59 -4.11 8.82 4.19
N LEU A 60 -3.01 8.12 4.48
CA LEU A 60 -1.88 8.02 3.55
C LEU A 60 -2.27 7.32 2.25
N THR A 61 -3.10 6.28 2.33
CA THR A 61 -3.64 5.59 1.15
C THR A 61 -4.48 6.52 0.29
N ILE A 62 -5.38 7.30 0.90
CA ILE A 62 -6.19 8.31 0.20
C ILE A 62 -5.28 9.33 -0.50
N THR A 63 -4.29 9.87 0.22
CA THR A 63 -3.33 10.83 -0.33
C THR A 63 -2.53 10.25 -1.49
N HIS A 64 -2.07 9.01 -1.37
CA HIS A 64 -1.33 8.31 -2.43
C HIS A 64 -2.19 8.10 -3.69
N LEU A 65 -3.44 7.68 -3.52
CA LEU A 65 -4.40 7.51 -4.62
C LEU A 65 -4.73 8.82 -5.32
N LEU A 66 -4.94 9.90 -4.57
CA LEU A 66 -5.15 11.24 -5.13
C LEU A 66 -3.92 11.71 -5.92
N ALA A 67 -2.73 11.50 -5.38
CA ALA A 67 -1.47 11.88 -6.03
C ALA A 67 -1.19 11.07 -7.31
N SER A 68 -1.66 9.82 -7.38
CA SER A 68 -1.51 8.98 -8.57
C SER A 68 -2.43 9.39 -9.73
N GLY A 69 -3.53 10.09 -9.44
CA GLY A 69 -4.54 10.48 -10.43
C GLY A 69 -5.30 9.31 -11.07
N LEU A 70 -5.20 8.12 -10.50
CA LEU A 70 -5.86 6.92 -11.04
C LEU A 70 -7.38 6.94 -10.81
N PHE A 71 -7.83 7.57 -9.71
CA PHE A 71 -9.22 7.59 -9.30
C PHE A 71 -9.65 8.96 -8.75
N ASP A 72 -10.91 9.28 -8.91
CA ASP A 72 -11.59 10.33 -8.16
C ASP A 72 -11.93 9.77 -6.77
N VAL A 73 -11.07 10.01 -5.79
CA VAL A 73 -11.23 9.47 -4.44
C VAL A 73 -12.22 10.32 -3.65
N LEU A 74 -13.25 9.69 -3.10
CA LEU A 74 -14.26 10.37 -2.29
C LEU A 74 -13.68 10.87 -0.96
N ASP A 75 -14.18 12.04 -0.53
CA ASP A 75 -13.82 12.60 0.77
C ASP A 75 -14.10 11.62 1.93
N LYS A 76 -13.11 11.47 2.81
CA LYS A 76 -13.17 10.58 3.97
C LYS A 76 -14.37 10.87 4.87
N GLY A 77 -14.67 12.16 5.12
CA GLY A 77 -15.77 12.57 5.99
C GLY A 77 -17.13 12.17 5.41
N ARG A 78 -17.28 12.27 4.08
CA ARG A 78 -18.47 11.80 3.37
C ARG A 78 -18.64 10.28 3.53
N VAL A 79 -17.58 9.52 3.30
CA VAL A 79 -17.60 8.05 3.47
C VAL A 79 -17.97 7.69 4.90
N ASP A 80 -17.28 8.27 5.89
CA ASP A 80 -17.52 7.97 7.31
C ASP A 80 -18.93 8.37 7.76
N SER A 81 -19.51 9.43 7.19
CA SER A 81 -20.88 9.84 7.48
C SER A 81 -21.92 8.84 6.98
N VAL A 82 -21.73 8.31 5.77
CA VAL A 82 -22.60 7.27 5.21
C VAL A 82 -22.51 5.99 6.04
N LEU A 83 -21.27 5.53 6.35
CA LEU A 83 -21.08 4.33 7.15
C LEU A 83 -21.74 4.41 8.53
N ARG A 84 -21.63 5.56 9.22
CA ARG A 84 -22.31 5.76 10.53
C ARG A 84 -23.82 5.67 10.41
N ARG A 85 -24.43 6.21 9.34
CA ARG A 85 -25.89 6.12 9.12
C ARG A 85 -26.34 4.68 8.87
N GLU A 86 -25.50 3.89 8.22
CA GLU A 86 -25.74 2.46 7.94
C GLU A 86 -25.38 1.56 9.13
N GLY A 87 -24.84 2.09 10.23
CA GLY A 87 -24.38 1.28 11.37
C GLY A 87 -23.16 0.41 11.09
N ILE A 88 -22.40 0.74 10.04
CA ILE A 88 -21.22 -0.02 9.62
C ILE A 88 -19.97 0.61 10.25
N SER A 89 -19.17 -0.22 10.91
CA SER A 89 -17.87 0.16 11.51
C SER A 89 -16.72 -0.61 10.88
N ALA A 90 -15.48 -0.21 11.20
CA ALA A 90 -14.30 -0.96 10.78
C ALA A 90 -14.37 -2.39 11.33
N GLY A 91 -14.19 -3.39 10.46
CA GLY A 91 -14.28 -4.79 10.82
C GLY A 91 -15.69 -5.39 10.81
N SER A 92 -16.73 -4.60 10.55
CA SER A 92 -18.06 -5.16 10.29
C SER A 92 -18.02 -6.12 9.11
N ALA A 93 -18.77 -7.21 9.21
CA ALA A 93 -19.04 -8.05 8.04
C ALA A 93 -19.90 -7.22 7.06
N ILE A 94 -19.42 -7.08 5.85
CA ILE A 94 -20.08 -6.33 4.77
C ILE A 94 -20.43 -7.34 3.68
N ASP A 95 -21.70 -7.55 3.45
CA ASP A 95 -22.20 -8.46 2.43
C ASP A 95 -22.38 -7.75 1.06
N LEU A 96 -22.84 -8.50 0.06
CA LEU A 96 -23.08 -7.98 -1.28
C LEU A 96 -24.14 -6.88 -1.30
N GLN A 97 -25.17 -6.97 -0.45
CA GLN A 97 -26.23 -5.98 -0.39
C GLN A 97 -25.69 -4.65 0.22
N ASP A 98 -24.84 -4.77 1.23
CA ASP A 98 -24.16 -3.64 1.84
C ASP A 98 -23.24 -2.95 0.82
N ILE A 99 -22.45 -3.71 0.05
CA ILE A 99 -21.57 -3.19 -1.00
C ILE A 99 -22.37 -2.37 -2.01
N LYS A 100 -23.47 -2.93 -2.53
CA LYS A 100 -24.32 -2.24 -3.51
C LYS A 100 -24.98 -1.00 -2.90
N ARG A 101 -25.46 -1.09 -1.68
CA ARG A 101 -26.09 0.03 -0.98
C ARG A 101 -25.10 1.18 -0.74
N LEU A 102 -23.90 0.85 -0.26
CA LEU A 102 -22.83 1.83 -0.06
C LEU A 102 -22.40 2.47 -1.39
N GLY A 103 -22.24 1.67 -2.45
CA GLY A 103 -21.93 2.15 -3.79
C GLY A 103 -22.94 3.19 -4.26
N ASN A 104 -24.22 2.88 -4.13
CA ASN A 104 -25.31 3.79 -4.53
C ASN A 104 -25.33 5.09 -3.68
N GLN A 105 -25.24 4.99 -2.35
CA GLN A 105 -25.29 6.17 -1.48
C GLN A 105 -24.08 7.08 -1.62
N LEU A 106 -22.92 6.50 -1.87
CA LEU A 106 -21.68 7.24 -2.09
C LEU A 106 -21.53 7.71 -3.54
N ASN A 107 -22.27 7.14 -4.49
CA ASN A 107 -22.02 7.22 -5.92
C ASN A 107 -20.60 6.80 -6.25
N ALA A 108 -20.17 5.68 -5.66
CA ALA A 108 -18.86 5.08 -5.85
C ALA A 108 -18.95 3.84 -6.71
N GLN A 109 -18.06 3.69 -7.68
CA GLN A 109 -18.00 2.52 -8.56
C GLN A 109 -17.21 1.38 -7.92
N ALA A 110 -16.30 1.70 -7.00
CA ALA A 110 -15.57 0.70 -6.24
C ALA A 110 -15.37 1.10 -4.78
N LEU A 111 -15.20 0.10 -3.91
CA LEU A 111 -14.84 0.25 -2.51
C LEU A 111 -13.45 -0.36 -2.29
N LEU A 112 -12.55 0.41 -1.66
CA LEU A 112 -11.26 -0.07 -1.21
C LEU A 112 -11.34 -0.44 0.27
N PHE A 113 -11.08 -1.69 0.56
CA PHE A 113 -10.93 -2.25 1.90
C PHE A 113 -9.46 -2.38 2.24
N GLY A 114 -9.10 -2.20 3.50
CA GLY A 114 -7.75 -2.39 3.98
C GLY A 114 -7.71 -3.08 5.34
N THR A 115 -6.74 -3.97 5.51
CA THR A 115 -6.34 -4.52 6.80
C THR A 115 -4.88 -4.19 7.00
N VAL A 116 -4.54 -3.66 8.17
CA VAL A 116 -3.19 -3.18 8.48
C VAL A 116 -2.78 -3.68 9.85
N GLU A 117 -1.57 -4.20 9.92
CA GLU A 117 -0.88 -4.55 11.14
C GLU A 117 0.47 -3.84 11.15
N GLU A 118 0.71 -3.02 12.16
CA GLU A 118 2.01 -2.41 12.41
C GLU A 118 2.58 -2.99 13.71
N SER A 119 3.71 -3.66 13.60
CA SER A 119 4.47 -4.17 14.72
C SER A 119 5.83 -3.48 14.84
N ARG A 120 6.45 -3.59 16.00
CA ARG A 120 7.85 -3.22 16.19
C ARG A 120 8.68 -4.47 16.36
N ASP A 121 9.74 -4.56 15.60
CA ASP A 121 10.74 -5.61 15.73
C ASP A 121 12.04 -4.99 16.26
N ALA A 122 12.88 -5.80 16.89
CA ALA A 122 14.16 -5.37 17.44
C ALA A 122 15.26 -6.33 17.00
N ARG A 123 16.38 -5.76 16.53
CA ARG A 123 17.57 -6.53 16.18
C ARG A 123 18.81 -5.84 16.77
N GLY A 124 19.38 -6.44 17.81
CA GLY A 124 20.42 -5.79 18.60
C GLY A 124 19.85 -4.56 19.33
N SER A 125 20.50 -3.42 19.18
CA SER A 125 20.05 -2.13 19.75
C SER A 125 19.03 -1.38 18.88
N ALA A 126 18.78 -1.82 17.66
CA ALA A 126 17.86 -1.15 16.72
C ALA A 126 16.43 -1.66 16.89
N SER A 127 15.49 -0.72 17.10
CA SER A 127 14.04 -0.97 17.05
C SER A 127 13.46 -0.30 15.79
N PHE A 128 12.67 -1.03 15.03
CA PHE A 128 12.15 -0.58 13.74
C PHE A 128 10.71 -1.05 13.51
N ALA A 129 9.98 -0.31 12.68
CA ALA A 129 8.63 -0.66 12.30
C ALA A 129 8.62 -1.76 11.24
N VAL A 130 7.65 -2.66 11.37
CA VAL A 130 7.27 -3.66 10.37
C VAL A 130 5.79 -3.47 10.08
N ILE A 131 5.46 -3.21 8.82
CA ILE A 131 4.10 -2.94 8.37
C ILE A 131 3.67 -4.08 7.46
N THR A 132 2.56 -4.71 7.81
CA THR A 132 1.87 -5.69 6.96
C THR A 132 0.54 -5.10 6.56
N MET A 133 0.22 -5.14 5.25
CA MET A 133 -0.99 -4.56 4.71
C MET A 133 -1.61 -5.47 3.66
N THR A 134 -2.93 -5.58 3.70
CA THR A 134 -3.73 -6.19 2.63
C THR A 134 -4.78 -5.18 2.17
N LEU A 135 -4.80 -4.92 0.87
CA LEU A 135 -5.77 -4.04 0.23
C LEU A 135 -6.64 -4.85 -0.74
N ARG A 136 -7.94 -4.54 -0.82
CA ARG A 136 -8.89 -5.20 -1.71
C ARG A 136 -9.78 -4.16 -2.38
N LEU A 137 -9.88 -4.23 -3.70
CA LEU A 137 -10.77 -3.40 -4.50
C LEU A 137 -11.96 -4.22 -4.96
N ILE A 138 -13.15 -3.78 -4.60
CA ILE A 138 -14.40 -4.47 -4.90
C ILE A 138 -15.30 -3.56 -5.72
N ASP A 139 -15.81 -4.05 -6.83
CA ASP A 139 -16.79 -3.39 -7.68
C ASP A 139 -18.14 -3.30 -6.96
N THR A 140 -18.77 -2.12 -6.95
CA THR A 140 -20.00 -1.90 -6.18
C THR A 140 -21.25 -2.44 -6.85
N GLU A 141 -21.25 -2.57 -8.17
CA GLU A 141 -22.40 -3.08 -8.92
C GLU A 141 -22.51 -4.60 -8.82
N THR A 142 -21.38 -5.27 -8.98
CA THR A 142 -21.31 -6.74 -9.05
C THR A 142 -20.93 -7.39 -7.73
N GLY A 143 -20.24 -6.66 -6.83
CA GLY A 143 -19.63 -7.18 -5.62
C GLY A 143 -18.39 -8.02 -5.87
N VAL A 144 -17.85 -7.97 -7.08
CA VAL A 144 -16.72 -8.79 -7.48
C VAL A 144 -15.41 -8.17 -7.00
N LEU A 145 -14.52 -9.01 -6.48
CA LEU A 145 -13.15 -8.64 -6.19
C LEU A 145 -12.41 -8.40 -7.51
N LEU A 146 -12.04 -7.14 -7.77
CA LEU A 146 -11.29 -6.74 -8.96
C LEU A 146 -9.79 -6.93 -8.76
N TRP A 147 -9.29 -6.52 -7.61
CA TRP A 147 -7.88 -6.56 -7.28
C TRP A 147 -7.68 -6.75 -5.77
N GLN A 148 -6.63 -7.47 -5.44
CA GLN A 148 -6.12 -7.60 -4.08
C GLN A 148 -4.61 -7.62 -4.10
N ALA A 149 -3.99 -6.92 -3.16
CA ALA A 149 -2.56 -7.03 -2.92
C ALA A 149 -2.28 -7.09 -1.43
N SER A 150 -1.31 -7.91 -1.07
CA SER A 150 -0.80 -8.05 0.28
C SER A 150 0.70 -7.84 0.28
N GLY A 151 1.20 -7.12 1.26
CA GLY A 151 2.63 -6.88 1.35
C GLY A 151 3.09 -6.62 2.78
N LYS A 152 4.39 -6.86 2.97
CA LYS A 152 5.10 -6.63 4.24
C LYS A 152 6.37 -5.84 3.96
N ALA A 153 6.54 -4.72 4.66
CA ALA A 153 7.72 -3.88 4.58
C ALA A 153 8.35 -3.68 5.96
N SER A 154 9.67 -3.63 5.99
CA SER A 154 10.45 -3.39 7.20
C SER A 154 11.23 -2.09 7.09
N GLY A 155 11.23 -1.31 8.17
CA GLY A 155 12.03 -0.09 8.29
C GLY A 155 13.54 -0.32 8.45
N TYR A 156 14.00 -1.58 8.44
CA TYR A 156 15.41 -1.91 8.65
C TYR A 156 15.83 -3.07 7.75
N SER A 157 16.67 -2.79 6.77
CA SER A 157 17.17 -3.77 5.82
C SER A 157 18.50 -4.40 6.27
N ILE A 158 18.92 -5.46 5.58
CA ILE A 158 20.23 -6.06 5.80
C ILE A 158 21.36 -5.08 5.49
N ALA A 159 21.19 -4.26 4.45
CA ALA A 159 22.15 -3.21 4.10
C ALA A 159 22.26 -2.15 5.19
N ASP A 160 21.14 -1.67 5.75
CA ASP A 160 21.15 -0.71 6.86
C ASP A 160 21.97 -1.25 8.04
N ARG A 161 21.85 -2.55 8.30
CA ARG A 161 22.56 -3.25 9.36
C ARG A 161 24.07 -3.37 9.09
N LEU A 162 24.45 -3.69 7.86
CA LEU A 162 25.86 -3.84 7.47
C LEU A 162 26.60 -2.49 7.47
N PHE A 163 25.90 -1.41 7.11
CA PHE A 163 26.49 -0.06 7.04
C PHE A 163 26.19 0.82 8.27
N GLY A 164 25.57 0.24 9.31
CA GLY A 164 25.28 0.95 10.55
C GLY A 164 24.30 2.12 10.37
N MET A 165 23.41 2.05 9.36
CA MET A 165 22.42 3.10 9.11
C MET A 165 21.27 3.02 10.11
N ALA A 166 20.63 4.16 10.35
CA ALA A 166 19.46 4.24 11.22
C ALA A 166 18.24 3.60 10.55
N PRO A 167 17.30 3.02 11.33
CA PRO A 167 16.04 2.53 10.81
C PRO A 167 15.26 3.64 10.09
N LYS A 168 14.57 3.27 9.02
CA LYS A 168 13.71 4.19 8.26
C LYS A 168 12.48 4.60 9.06
N ASP A 169 12.01 5.81 8.82
CA ASP A 169 10.76 6.30 9.37
C ASP A 169 9.57 5.43 8.92
N PRO A 170 8.66 5.04 9.82
CA PRO A 170 7.44 4.29 9.50
C PRO A 170 6.60 4.93 8.39
N PHE A 171 6.57 6.26 8.30
CA PHE A 171 5.88 6.98 7.23
C PHE A 171 6.47 6.64 5.85
N ALA A 172 7.79 6.71 5.71
CA ALA A 172 8.46 6.37 4.46
C ALA A 172 8.29 4.89 4.09
N VAL A 173 8.32 4.00 5.08
CA VAL A 173 8.05 2.55 4.89
C VAL A 173 6.65 2.33 4.37
N THR A 174 5.64 3.03 4.95
CA THR A 174 4.25 2.93 4.52
C THR A 174 4.06 3.41 3.08
N LEU A 175 4.60 4.59 2.73
CA LEU A 175 4.46 5.12 1.37
C LEU A 175 5.11 4.22 0.32
N ASN A 176 6.28 3.67 0.59
CA ASN A 176 6.94 2.74 -0.30
C ASN A 176 6.11 1.47 -0.50
N LEU A 177 5.56 0.90 0.59
CA LEU A 177 4.70 -0.27 0.51
C LEU A 177 3.44 0.01 -0.30
N LEU A 178 2.77 1.15 -0.08
CA LEU A 178 1.59 1.56 -0.86
C LEU A 178 1.94 1.68 -2.34
N GLY A 179 3.06 2.34 -2.67
CA GLY A 179 3.52 2.47 -4.06
C GLY A 179 3.74 1.13 -4.74
N GLU A 180 4.38 0.18 -4.05
CA GLU A 180 4.60 -1.18 -4.58
C GLU A 180 3.29 -1.96 -4.76
N LEU A 181 2.36 -1.87 -3.79
CA LEU A 181 1.07 -2.55 -3.91
C LEU A 181 0.24 -1.98 -5.06
N PHE A 182 0.11 -0.66 -5.17
CA PHE A 182 -0.68 -0.03 -6.23
C PHE A 182 -0.05 -0.15 -7.62
N ALA A 183 1.27 -0.30 -7.72
CA ALA A 183 1.92 -0.60 -9.01
C ALA A 183 1.44 -1.91 -9.64
N THR A 184 0.91 -2.85 -8.83
CA THR A 184 0.36 -4.13 -9.32
C THR A 184 -1.06 -4.01 -9.88
N MET A 185 -1.67 -2.84 -9.80
CA MET A 185 -3.02 -2.56 -10.30
C MET A 185 -3.03 -2.09 -11.77
N GLN A 186 -1.85 -1.83 -12.34
CA GLN A 186 -1.67 -1.30 -13.70
C GLN A 186 -1.40 -2.40 -14.72
#